data_4e75bd9a65c9855b4499ea1a0c2e216e
#
_entry.id   4e75bd9a65c9855b4499ea1a0c2e216e
#
_cell.length_a   1.000
_cell.length_b   1.000
_cell.length_c   1.000
_cell.angle_alpha   90.00
_cell.angle_beta   90.00
_cell.angle_gamma   90.00
#
_symmetry.space_group_name_H-M   'P 1'
#
loop_
_entity.id
_entity.type
_entity.pdbx_description
1 polymer ?
#
loop_
_entity_poly.entity_id
_entity_poly.type
_entity_poly.pdbx_seq_one_letter_code
_entity_poly.pdbx_strand_id
1 'polypeptide(L)'
;MSLTAKTVCVTGASGYIASWLVKFLLHRGYTVKASVRDPNDPKKTQHLLSLGGAKERLHLFKANLLEEGSFDAVVDGCEGVFHTASPFYYSVTDPQAELLDPAVKGTLNLLGSCAKAPSVKRVVLTSSIAAVAYSGQPRTPEVVVDESWWXXXXXXXXKQLWYVLSKTLAEDAAWKFVKEKGIDMVVVNPAMVIGPLLQPTLNTSSAAVLSLVNGAETYPNSSFGWVNVKDVANAHILAFENPSANGRYLMVERVAHYSDILKILRDLYPTMQLPEKCADDNPLMQNYQVSREKAKSLGVEFTTLEESIKETVESLKEKKFFGGSSAMXKASQSFYGCYQ
;
A
#
# COMPACT_ATOMS: atom_id res chain seq x y z
N MET A 1 -28.41 -8.05 20.40
CA MET A 1 -28.53 -7.79 18.97
C MET A 1 -27.56 -8.67 18.22
N SER A 2 -28.06 -9.59 17.44
CA SER A 2 -27.15 -10.42 16.66
C SER A 2 -26.63 -9.59 15.48
N LEU A 3 -25.32 -9.47 15.41
CA LEU A 3 -24.70 -8.80 14.28
C LEU A 3 -24.71 -9.78 13.12
N THR A 4 -25.49 -9.47 12.09
CA THR A 4 -25.43 -10.26 10.87
C THR A 4 -24.03 -10.14 10.30
N ALA A 5 -23.37 -11.27 10.09
CA ALA A 5 -22.01 -11.25 9.55
C ALA A 5 -22.03 -10.63 8.15
N LYS A 6 -21.27 -9.55 7.99
CA LYS A 6 -21.17 -8.91 6.68
C LYS A 6 -20.18 -9.65 5.81
N THR A 7 -20.44 -9.64 4.52
CA THR A 7 -19.56 -10.21 3.52
C THR A 7 -18.88 -9.08 2.75
N VAL A 8 -17.57 -9.14 2.66
CA VAL A 8 -16.80 -8.13 1.93
C VAL A 8 -15.80 -8.81 1.00
N CYS A 9 -15.33 -8.06 0.01
CA CYS A 9 -14.35 -8.52 -0.95
C CYS A 9 -13.02 -7.81 -0.70
N VAL A 10 -11.91 -8.56 -0.81
CA VAL A 10 -10.56 -7.98 -0.81
C VAL A 10 -9.88 -8.48 -2.07
N THR A 11 -9.47 -7.58 -2.96
CA THR A 11 -8.74 -7.96 -4.15
C THR A 11 -7.25 -7.99 -3.88
N GLY A 12 -6.52 -8.83 -4.61
CA GLY A 12 -5.07 -8.93 -4.46
C GLY A 12 -4.69 -9.35 -3.05
N ALA A 13 -5.42 -10.32 -2.51
CA ALA A 13 -5.37 -10.64 -1.08
C ALA A 13 -4.02 -11.15 -0.61
N SER A 14 -3.16 -11.65 -1.51
CA SER A 14 -1.83 -12.16 -1.15
C SER A 14 -0.86 -11.06 -0.77
N GLY A 15 -1.17 -9.80 -1.08
CA GLY A 15 -0.26 -8.69 -0.90
C GLY A 15 -0.07 -8.28 0.55
N TYR A 16 0.85 -7.35 0.75
CA TYR A 16 1.27 -6.91 2.08
C TYR A 16 0.12 -6.26 2.87
N ILE A 17 -0.43 -5.17 2.33
CA ILE A 17 -1.55 -4.49 2.99
C ILE A 17 -2.76 -5.41 3.02
N ALA A 18 -3.05 -6.06 1.90
CA ALA A 18 -4.24 -6.89 1.77
C ALA A 18 -4.24 -8.05 2.76
N SER A 19 -3.09 -8.67 3.01
CA SER A 19 -3.03 -9.79 3.96
C SER A 19 -3.39 -9.35 5.37
N TRP A 20 -2.88 -8.20 5.81
CA TRP A 20 -3.25 -7.66 7.10
C TRP A 20 -4.72 -7.27 7.15
N LEU A 21 -5.24 -6.73 6.04
CA LEU A 21 -6.65 -6.37 5.96
C LEU A 21 -7.52 -7.63 6.12
N VAL A 22 -7.17 -8.71 5.41
CA VAL A 22 -7.91 -9.97 5.56
C VAL A 22 -7.86 -10.46 7.00
N LYS A 23 -6.69 -10.42 7.61
CA LYS A 23 -6.56 -10.86 9.01
C LYS A 23 -7.48 -10.07 9.93
N PHE A 24 -7.48 -8.75 9.80
CA PHE A 24 -8.30 -7.91 10.68
C PHE A 24 -9.79 -8.07 10.40
N LEU A 25 -10.17 -8.24 9.13
CA LEU A 25 -11.57 -8.46 8.79
C LEU A 25 -12.09 -9.77 9.39
N LEU A 26 -11.29 -10.84 9.25
CA LEU A 26 -11.67 -12.13 9.83
C LEU A 26 -11.79 -12.04 11.34
N HIS A 27 -10.85 -11.34 11.98
CA HIS A 27 -10.89 -11.17 13.43
C HIS A 27 -12.15 -10.45 13.89
N ARG A 28 -12.66 -9.53 13.07
CA ARG A 28 -13.90 -8.80 13.38
C ARG A 28 -15.16 -9.55 13.01
N GLY A 29 -15.04 -10.77 12.48
CA GLY A 29 -16.20 -11.59 12.17
C GLY A 29 -16.73 -11.48 10.77
N TYR A 30 -16.07 -10.74 9.89
CA TYR A 30 -16.49 -10.63 8.49
C TYR A 30 -16.27 -11.95 7.75
N THR A 31 -17.15 -12.21 6.79
CA THR A 31 -16.88 -13.19 5.75
C THR A 31 -16.15 -12.48 4.63
N VAL A 32 -15.04 -13.02 4.18
CA VAL A 32 -14.17 -12.36 3.21
C VAL A 32 -14.09 -13.20 1.95
N LYS A 33 -14.49 -12.61 0.83
CA LYS A 33 -14.27 -13.15 -0.50
C LYS A 33 -13.01 -12.48 -1.05
N ALA A 34 -11.95 -13.25 -1.21
CA ALA A 34 -10.63 -12.71 -1.49
C ALA A 34 -10.16 -13.17 -2.86
N SER A 35 -9.71 -12.24 -3.70
CA SER A 35 -9.19 -12.62 -5.00
C SER A 35 -7.68 -12.74 -4.98
N VAL A 36 -7.19 -13.76 -5.64
CA VAL A 36 -5.76 -13.98 -5.88
C VAL A 36 -5.60 -14.43 -7.33
N ARG A 37 -4.40 -14.27 -7.88
CA ARG A 37 -4.21 -14.69 -9.27
C ARG A 37 -4.25 -16.18 -9.43
N ASP A 38 -3.71 -16.92 -8.47
CA ASP A 38 -3.70 -18.40 -8.53
C ASP A 38 -4.00 -18.96 -7.14
N PRO A 39 -5.25 -19.37 -6.89
CA PRO A 39 -5.61 -19.92 -5.59
C PRO A 39 -4.90 -21.22 -5.24
N ASN A 40 -4.28 -21.87 -6.22
CA ASN A 40 -3.57 -23.13 -6.01
C ASN A 40 -2.10 -22.95 -5.70
N ASP A 41 -1.60 -21.72 -5.68
CA ASP A 41 -0.20 -21.45 -5.38
C ASP A 41 -0.02 -21.24 -3.87
N PRO A 42 0.57 -22.20 -3.14
CA PRO A 42 0.67 -22.05 -1.69
C PRO A 42 1.53 -20.87 -1.25
N LYS A 43 2.46 -20.42 -2.08
CA LYS A 43 3.25 -19.25 -1.75
C LYS A 43 2.40 -17.98 -1.64
N LYS A 44 1.27 -17.96 -2.35
CA LYS A 44 0.37 -16.81 -2.35
C LYS A 44 -0.80 -16.98 -1.39
N THR A 45 -1.10 -18.19 -0.94
CA THR A 45 -2.34 -18.45 -0.22
C THR A 45 -2.14 -19.01 1.19
N GLN A 46 -1.02 -19.67 1.47
CA GLN A 46 -0.86 -20.37 2.75
C GLN A 46 -0.97 -19.41 3.94
N HIS A 47 -0.38 -18.24 3.84
CA HIS A 47 -0.44 -17.28 4.94
C HIS A 47 -1.85 -16.75 5.17
N LEU A 48 -2.70 -16.77 4.15
CA LEU A 48 -4.11 -16.38 4.28
C LEU A 48 -4.92 -17.52 4.89
N LEU A 49 -4.73 -18.74 4.38
CA LEU A 49 -5.52 -19.87 4.82
C LEU A 49 -5.22 -20.26 6.27
N SER A 50 -4.05 -19.85 6.78
CA SER A 50 -3.65 -20.12 8.16
C SER A 50 -4.22 -19.12 9.17
N LEU A 51 -4.89 -18.06 8.70
CA LEU A 51 -5.41 -17.05 9.61
C LEU A 51 -6.58 -17.58 10.45
N GLY A 52 -6.71 -17.07 11.67
CA GLY A 52 -7.85 -17.42 12.50
C GLY A 52 -9.15 -17.01 11.84
N GLY A 53 -10.11 -17.94 11.79
CA GLY A 53 -11.40 -17.71 11.13
C GLY A 53 -11.40 -18.00 9.64
N ALA A 54 -10.23 -18.26 9.05
CA ALA A 54 -10.15 -18.44 7.59
C ALA A 54 -10.90 -19.68 7.13
N LYS A 55 -10.83 -20.76 7.90
CA LYS A 55 -11.49 -22.01 7.53
C LYS A 55 -12.99 -21.80 7.32
N GLU A 56 -13.60 -21.00 8.17
CA GLU A 56 -15.07 -20.79 8.13
C GLU A 56 -15.46 -19.63 7.25
N ARG A 57 -14.65 -18.56 7.17
CA ARG A 57 -15.14 -17.30 6.62
C ARG A 57 -14.27 -16.71 5.52
N LEU A 58 -13.19 -17.39 5.09
CA LEU A 58 -12.38 -16.91 3.97
C LEU A 58 -12.62 -17.79 2.75
N HIS A 59 -12.99 -17.15 1.63
CA HIS A 59 -13.23 -17.86 0.37
C HIS A 59 -12.37 -17.25 -0.70
N LEU A 60 -11.48 -18.06 -1.28
CA LEU A 60 -10.56 -17.59 -2.31
C LEU A 60 -11.18 -17.71 -3.69
N PHE A 61 -10.95 -16.70 -4.52
CA PHE A 61 -11.42 -16.63 -5.90
C PHE A 61 -10.25 -16.31 -6.81
N LYS A 62 -10.24 -16.92 -7.98
CA LYS A 62 -9.27 -16.55 -9.00
C LYS A 62 -9.77 -15.31 -9.73
N ALA A 63 -8.92 -14.31 -9.89
CA ALA A 63 -9.27 -13.13 -10.67
C ALA A 63 -8.02 -12.54 -11.30
N ASN A 64 -8.18 -12.11 -12.54
CA ASN A 64 -7.12 -11.47 -13.30
C ASN A 64 -7.48 -9.99 -13.43
N LEU A 65 -6.61 -9.13 -12.90
CA LEU A 65 -6.84 -7.69 -12.89
C LEU A 65 -7.13 -7.13 -14.30
N LEU A 66 -6.50 -7.69 -15.32
CA LEU A 66 -6.59 -7.17 -16.67
C LEU A 66 -7.73 -7.75 -17.50
N GLU A 67 -8.51 -8.64 -16.93
CA GLU A 67 -9.59 -9.31 -17.65
C GLU A 67 -10.94 -8.75 -17.22
N GLU A 68 -11.66 -8.15 -18.16
CA GLU A 68 -12.98 -7.59 -17.89
C GLU A 68 -13.93 -8.68 -17.40
N GLY A 69 -14.66 -8.39 -16.33
CA GLY A 69 -15.61 -9.33 -15.74
C GLY A 69 -14.99 -10.34 -14.80
N SER A 70 -13.65 -10.35 -14.69
CA SER A 70 -12.96 -11.29 -13.84
C SER A 70 -13.32 -11.16 -12.36
N PHE A 71 -13.73 -9.97 -11.94
CA PHE A 71 -14.09 -9.72 -10.56
C PHE A 71 -15.58 -9.90 -10.26
N ASP A 72 -16.39 -10.23 -11.26
CA ASP A 72 -17.84 -10.30 -11.06
C ASP A 72 -18.21 -11.27 -9.93
N ALA A 73 -17.60 -12.46 -9.93
CA ALA A 73 -17.96 -13.48 -8.93
C ALA A 73 -17.50 -13.08 -7.52
N VAL A 74 -16.33 -12.47 -7.40
CA VAL A 74 -15.80 -12.17 -6.06
C VAL A 74 -16.51 -10.99 -5.41
N VAL A 75 -17.06 -10.06 -6.19
CA VAL A 75 -17.81 -8.93 -5.60
C VAL A 75 -19.28 -9.25 -5.38
N ASP A 76 -19.78 -10.29 -6.02
CA ASP A 76 -21.22 -10.63 -5.93
C ASP A 76 -21.60 -10.92 -4.48
N GLY A 77 -22.65 -10.28 -4.01
CA GLY A 77 -23.14 -10.47 -2.65
C GLY A 77 -22.37 -9.72 -1.57
N CYS A 78 -21.32 -9.00 -1.93
CA CYS A 78 -20.52 -8.27 -0.96
C CYS A 78 -21.11 -6.89 -0.70
N GLU A 79 -21.08 -6.46 0.56
CA GLU A 79 -21.51 -5.10 0.92
C GLU A 79 -20.38 -4.09 0.75
N GLY A 80 -19.16 -4.52 0.93
CA GLY A 80 -17.98 -3.67 0.76
C GLY A 80 -16.95 -4.33 -0.12
N VAL A 81 -16.22 -3.53 -0.86
CA VAL A 81 -15.13 -4.02 -1.71
C VAL A 81 -13.89 -3.21 -1.40
N PHE A 82 -12.84 -3.91 -0.98
CA PHE A 82 -11.53 -3.31 -0.73
C PHE A 82 -10.64 -3.64 -1.92
N HIS A 83 -10.31 -2.65 -2.72
CA HIS A 83 -9.52 -2.88 -3.92
C HIS A 83 -8.06 -2.53 -3.65
N THR A 84 -7.28 -3.55 -3.33
CA THR A 84 -5.85 -3.37 -3.06
C THR A 84 -4.99 -3.91 -4.20
N ALA A 85 -5.57 -4.66 -5.13
CA ALA A 85 -4.80 -5.24 -6.24
C ALA A 85 -4.24 -4.15 -7.13
N SER A 86 -3.02 -4.35 -7.59
CA SER A 86 -2.40 -3.45 -8.55
C SER A 86 -1.52 -4.27 -9.47
N PRO A 87 -1.19 -3.75 -10.66
CA PRO A 87 -0.31 -4.49 -11.57
C PRO A 87 1.04 -4.78 -10.91
N PHE A 88 1.59 -5.92 -11.25
CA PHE A 88 2.86 -6.39 -10.74
C PHE A 88 3.90 -6.34 -11.86
N TYR A 89 5.04 -5.68 -11.61
CA TYR A 89 6.10 -5.57 -12.59
C TYR A 89 7.43 -5.30 -11.87
N TYR A 90 8.50 -5.78 -12.48
CA TYR A 90 9.85 -5.58 -11.95
C TYR A 90 10.64 -4.57 -12.79
N SER A 91 10.55 -4.71 -14.11
CA SER A 91 11.23 -3.80 -15.01
C SER A 91 10.27 -3.42 -16.11
N VAL A 92 10.40 -2.19 -16.59
CA VAL A 92 9.48 -1.64 -17.56
C VAL A 92 10.26 -1.15 -18.77
N THR A 93 9.97 -1.71 -19.95
CA THR A 93 10.57 -1.22 -21.19
C THR A 93 9.63 -0.28 -21.92
N ASP A 94 8.31 -0.50 -21.79
CA ASP A 94 7.29 0.37 -22.37
C ASP A 94 6.34 0.76 -21.24
N PRO A 95 6.60 1.89 -20.56
CA PRO A 95 5.78 2.25 -19.39
C PRO A 95 4.29 2.41 -19.69
N GLN A 96 3.94 2.89 -20.88
CA GLN A 96 2.53 3.08 -21.20
C GLN A 96 1.79 1.75 -21.23
N ALA A 97 2.34 0.75 -21.94
CA ALA A 97 1.67 -0.53 -22.11
C ALA A 97 1.83 -1.46 -20.90
N GLU A 98 2.94 -1.36 -20.17
CA GLU A 98 3.25 -2.30 -19.11
C GLU A 98 2.84 -1.81 -17.72
N LEU A 99 2.64 -0.51 -17.58
CA LEU A 99 2.40 0.08 -16.27
C LEU A 99 1.18 0.98 -16.24
N LEU A 100 1.13 2.00 -17.10
CA LEU A 100 0.05 2.99 -17.03
C LEU A 100 -1.28 2.40 -17.45
N ASP A 101 -1.34 1.76 -18.62
CA ASP A 101 -2.59 1.19 -19.12
C ASP A 101 -3.09 0.07 -18.20
N PRO A 102 -2.24 -0.88 -17.74
CA PRO A 102 -2.73 -1.89 -16.83
C PRO A 102 -3.24 -1.35 -15.50
N ALA A 103 -2.62 -0.29 -14.97
CA ALA A 103 -3.08 0.29 -13.71
C ALA A 103 -4.50 0.85 -13.84
N VAL A 104 -4.73 1.60 -14.92
CA VAL A 104 -6.05 2.17 -15.18
C VAL A 104 -7.05 1.07 -15.50
N LYS A 105 -6.70 0.14 -16.40
CA LYS A 105 -7.61 -0.93 -16.82
C LYS A 105 -7.99 -1.82 -15.65
N GLY A 106 -7.03 -2.18 -14.80
CA GLY A 106 -7.33 -3.03 -13.65
C GLY A 106 -8.31 -2.38 -12.69
N THR A 107 -8.10 -1.10 -12.42
CA THR A 107 -8.99 -0.35 -11.55
C THR A 107 -10.41 -0.29 -12.15
N LEU A 108 -10.52 0.02 -13.44
CA LEU A 108 -11.82 0.11 -14.09
C LEU A 108 -12.50 -1.25 -14.21
N ASN A 109 -11.74 -2.33 -14.38
CA ASN A 109 -12.34 -3.67 -14.41
C ASN A 109 -12.99 -4.00 -13.07
N LEU A 110 -12.31 -3.70 -11.97
CA LEU A 110 -12.91 -3.95 -10.64
C LEU A 110 -14.15 -3.10 -10.44
N LEU A 111 -14.05 -1.81 -10.75
CA LEU A 111 -15.20 -0.92 -10.54
C LEU A 111 -16.36 -1.27 -11.46
N GLY A 112 -16.08 -1.75 -12.68
CA GLY A 112 -17.13 -2.22 -13.58
C GLY A 112 -17.89 -3.40 -12.98
N SER A 113 -17.20 -4.33 -12.33
CA SER A 113 -17.85 -5.41 -11.63
C SER A 113 -18.71 -4.89 -10.48
N CYS A 114 -18.20 -3.90 -9.74
CA CYS A 114 -18.98 -3.30 -8.64
C CYS A 114 -20.25 -2.62 -9.17
N ALA A 115 -20.15 -1.98 -10.33
CA ALA A 115 -21.33 -1.30 -10.92
C ALA A 115 -22.44 -2.28 -11.25
N LYS A 116 -22.11 -3.54 -11.50
CA LYS A 116 -23.11 -4.58 -11.80
C LYS A 116 -23.60 -5.32 -10.56
N ALA A 117 -23.05 -5.00 -9.37
CA ALA A 117 -23.36 -5.74 -8.15
C ALA A 117 -24.16 -4.86 -7.20
N PRO A 118 -25.50 -5.03 -7.16
CA PRO A 118 -26.33 -4.13 -6.35
C PRO A 118 -26.09 -4.24 -4.86
N SER A 119 -25.44 -5.31 -4.39
CA SER A 119 -25.14 -5.47 -2.97
C SER A 119 -24.03 -4.52 -2.49
N VAL A 120 -23.18 -4.04 -3.40
CA VAL A 120 -22.01 -3.24 -3.01
C VAL A 120 -22.46 -1.86 -2.57
N LYS A 121 -22.19 -1.53 -1.30
CA LYS A 121 -22.58 -0.24 -0.71
C LYS A 121 -21.43 0.76 -0.73
N ARG A 122 -20.19 0.28 -0.66
CA ARG A 122 -19.02 1.16 -0.66
C ARG A 122 -17.79 0.42 -1.16
N VAL A 123 -17.00 1.12 -1.96
CA VAL A 123 -15.68 0.64 -2.39
C VAL A 123 -14.62 1.45 -1.65
N VAL A 124 -13.63 0.77 -1.08
CA VAL A 124 -12.46 1.43 -0.50
C VAL A 124 -11.27 1.08 -1.38
N LEU A 125 -10.71 2.09 -2.00
CA LEU A 125 -9.61 1.93 -2.96
C LEU A 125 -8.27 2.24 -2.30
N THR A 126 -7.31 1.35 -2.45
CA THR A 126 -5.94 1.64 -2.03
C THR A 126 -5.22 2.35 -3.17
N SER A 127 -4.92 3.63 -2.95
CA SER A 127 -4.11 4.41 -3.88
C SER A 127 -2.71 4.54 -3.27
N SER A 128 -2.15 5.74 -3.26
CA SER A 128 -0.80 5.96 -2.77
C SER A 128 -0.61 7.43 -2.47
N ILE A 129 0.29 7.75 -1.55
CA ILE A 129 0.76 9.12 -1.38
C ILE A 129 1.37 9.63 -2.69
N ALA A 130 1.81 8.73 -3.56
CA ALA A 130 2.35 9.12 -4.86
C ALA A 130 1.33 9.90 -5.70
N ALA A 131 0.03 9.66 -5.49
CA ALA A 131 -1.02 10.40 -6.21
C ALA A 131 -1.32 11.74 -5.55
N VAL A 132 -0.64 12.08 -4.48
CA VAL A 132 -0.90 13.30 -3.69
C VAL A 132 0.31 14.22 -3.67
N ALA A 133 1.46 13.73 -3.22
CA ALA A 133 2.58 14.59 -2.83
C ALA A 133 3.37 15.15 -4.00
N TYR A 134 3.21 14.60 -5.20
CA TYR A 134 3.98 15.04 -6.36
C TYR A 134 3.18 16.01 -7.23
N SER A 135 2.63 17.03 -6.59
CA SER A 135 1.78 18.01 -7.25
C SER A 135 2.55 19.07 -8.05
N GLY A 136 3.88 19.10 -7.92
CA GLY A 136 4.69 20.16 -8.49
C GLY A 136 4.94 21.30 -7.53
N GLN A 137 4.22 21.37 -6.43
CA GLN A 137 4.49 22.36 -5.39
C GLN A 137 5.72 21.96 -4.59
N PRO A 138 6.52 22.92 -4.14
CA PRO A 138 7.70 22.57 -3.32
C PRO A 138 7.30 21.91 -2.00
N ARG A 139 8.11 20.99 -1.55
CA ARG A 139 7.92 20.31 -0.26
C ARG A 139 9.08 20.69 0.65
N THR A 140 8.96 21.87 1.24
CA THR A 140 9.96 22.40 2.17
C THR A 140 9.49 22.14 3.60
N PRO A 141 10.36 22.36 4.61
CA PRO A 141 9.99 21.99 5.98
C PRO A 141 8.73 22.63 6.54
N GLU A 142 8.35 23.80 6.03
CA GLU A 142 7.14 24.49 6.51
C GLU A 142 5.88 24.09 5.71
N VAL A 143 6.04 23.34 4.63
CA VAL A 143 4.90 22.95 3.79
C VAL A 143 4.18 21.77 4.43
N VAL A 144 2.85 21.85 4.48
CA VAL A 144 2.01 20.75 4.96
C VAL A 144 1.22 20.19 3.78
N VAL A 145 1.52 18.96 3.40
CA VAL A 145 0.80 18.24 2.34
C VAL A 145 -0.49 17.71 2.94
N ASP A 146 -1.60 17.90 2.25
CA ASP A 146 -2.87 17.33 2.69
C ASP A 146 -3.63 16.70 1.52
N GLU A 147 -4.84 16.23 1.80
CA GLU A 147 -5.63 15.46 0.85
C GLU A 147 -6.07 16.24 -0.38
N SER A 148 -5.96 17.55 -0.36
CA SER A 148 -6.32 18.38 -1.54
C SER A 148 -5.24 18.38 -2.63
N TRP A 149 -4.04 17.89 -2.33
CA TRP A 149 -2.94 17.83 -3.29
C TRP A 149 -3.17 16.73 -4.33
N TRP A 150 -2.85 17.03 -5.54
CA TRP A 150 -2.92 16.04 -6.63
C TRP A 150 -1.63 16.04 -7.44
N UNK A 151 -1.31 15.02 -7.84
CA UNK A 151 -0.09 14.92 -8.66
C UNK A 151 -0.35 15.63 -9.98
N UNK A 152 0.62 16.30 -10.42
CA UNK A 152 0.55 16.93 -11.68
C UNK A 152 0.91 15.91 -12.68
N UNK A 153 0.11 15.49 -13.37
CA UNK A 153 0.31 14.49 -14.35
C UNK A 153 1.37 14.86 -15.34
N UNK A 154 1.45 16.04 -15.64
CA UNK A 154 2.44 16.56 -16.53
C UNK A 154 3.81 16.56 -15.90
N UNK A 155 3.87 16.80 -14.75
CA UNK A 155 5.09 16.81 -14.03
C UNK A 155 5.68 15.44 -13.87
N UNK A 156 4.88 14.59 -13.75
CA UNK A 156 5.30 13.27 -13.64
C UNK A 156 5.78 12.62 -14.91
N UNK A 157 5.29 12.99 -15.87
CA UNK A 157 5.68 12.55 -17.15
C UNK A 157 6.96 13.19 -17.62
N UNK A 158 7.09 14.19 -17.27
CA UNK A 158 8.28 14.93 -17.60
C UNK A 158 9.46 14.45 -16.84
N LYS A 159 9.23 14.02 -15.73
CA LYS A 159 10.33 13.49 -14.90
C LYS A 159 10.43 11.98 -14.98
N GLN A 160 9.58 11.38 -15.78
CA GLN A 160 9.58 9.94 -15.98
C GLN A 160 9.35 9.18 -14.66
N LEU A 161 8.49 9.71 -13.83
CA LEU A 161 8.08 9.04 -12.59
C LEU A 161 6.90 8.14 -12.90
N TRP A 162 7.17 7.04 -13.56
CA TRP A 162 6.12 6.19 -14.12
C TRP A 162 5.21 5.58 -13.06
N TYR A 163 5.79 5.16 -11.92
CA TYR A 163 4.96 4.61 -10.84
C TYR A 163 4.01 5.67 -10.29
N VAL A 164 4.55 6.86 -10.02
CA VAL A 164 3.74 7.97 -9.52
C VAL A 164 2.61 8.27 -10.49
N LEU A 165 2.94 8.34 -11.77
CA LEU A 165 1.95 8.62 -12.79
C LEU A 165 0.90 7.51 -12.86
N SER A 166 1.30 6.24 -12.76
CA SER A 166 0.35 5.13 -12.82
C SER A 166 -0.65 5.19 -11.67
N LYS A 167 -0.18 5.49 -10.47
CA LYS A 167 -1.08 5.59 -9.32
C LYS A 167 -2.01 6.78 -9.45
N THR A 168 -1.49 7.90 -9.94
CA THR A 168 -2.31 9.11 -10.13
C THR A 168 -3.39 8.87 -11.18
N LEU A 169 -3.02 8.28 -12.33
CA LEU A 169 -3.98 8.03 -13.39
C LEU A 169 -5.04 7.01 -12.96
N ALA A 170 -4.64 5.98 -12.23
CA ALA A 170 -5.60 4.98 -11.77
C ALA A 170 -6.60 5.59 -10.80
N GLU A 171 -6.13 6.40 -9.86
CA GLU A 171 -7.04 7.05 -8.91
C GLU A 171 -7.96 8.04 -9.61
N ASP A 172 -7.41 8.83 -10.53
CA ASP A 172 -8.23 9.80 -11.28
C ASP A 172 -9.31 9.09 -12.09
N ALA A 173 -8.96 7.99 -12.77
CA ALA A 173 -9.92 7.22 -13.52
C ALA A 173 -11.00 6.63 -12.61
N ALA A 174 -10.61 6.18 -11.43
CA ALA A 174 -11.56 5.65 -10.47
C ALA A 174 -12.59 6.70 -10.05
N TRP A 175 -12.11 7.90 -9.72
CA TRP A 175 -13.01 8.98 -9.32
C TRP A 175 -14.00 9.34 -10.42
N LYS A 176 -13.53 9.41 -11.67
CA LYS A 176 -14.42 9.72 -12.79
C LYS A 176 -15.48 8.63 -12.98
N PHE A 177 -15.05 7.36 -12.88
CA PHE A 177 -15.97 6.24 -13.07
C PHE A 177 -17.05 6.22 -11.98
N VAL A 178 -16.65 6.35 -10.73
CA VAL A 178 -17.63 6.26 -9.63
C VAL A 178 -18.60 7.44 -9.63
N LYS A 179 -18.13 8.61 -10.05
CA LYS A 179 -19.02 9.77 -10.20
C LYS A 179 -20.08 9.49 -11.26
N GLU A 180 -19.65 8.94 -12.39
CA GLU A 180 -20.57 8.64 -13.48
C GLU A 180 -21.57 7.55 -13.12
N LYS A 181 -21.12 6.53 -12.38
CA LYS A 181 -21.98 5.36 -12.07
C LYS A 181 -22.68 5.46 -10.73
N GLY A 182 -22.43 6.50 -9.95
CA GLY A 182 -23.08 6.66 -8.65
C GLY A 182 -22.60 5.69 -7.59
N ILE A 183 -21.33 5.30 -7.63
CA ILE A 183 -20.75 4.38 -6.65
C ILE A 183 -20.14 5.20 -5.50
N ASP A 184 -20.39 4.78 -4.27
CA ASP A 184 -19.78 5.38 -3.07
C ASP A 184 -18.37 4.81 -2.94
N MET A 185 -17.37 5.68 -3.09
CA MET A 185 -15.97 5.26 -2.97
C MET A 185 -15.22 6.16 -2.02
N VAL A 186 -14.35 5.54 -1.21
CA VAL A 186 -13.41 6.23 -0.34
C VAL A 186 -12.01 5.74 -0.72
N VAL A 187 -11.03 6.62 -0.68
CA VAL A 187 -9.67 6.30 -1.09
C VAL A 187 -8.72 6.43 0.08
N VAL A 188 -7.83 5.45 0.23
CA VAL A 188 -6.75 5.47 1.23
C VAL A 188 -5.43 5.66 0.47
N ASN A 189 -4.64 6.66 0.88
CA ASN A 189 -3.38 7.01 0.21
C ASN A 189 -2.21 6.78 1.16
N PRO A 190 -1.67 5.56 1.23
CA PRO A 190 -0.57 5.30 2.17
C PRO A 190 0.77 5.73 1.64
N ALA A 191 1.65 6.10 2.57
CA ALA A 191 3.05 6.40 2.28
C ALA A 191 3.85 5.10 2.18
N MET A 192 5.15 5.15 2.49
CA MET A 192 5.98 3.95 2.54
C MET A 192 5.49 3.08 3.69
N VAL A 193 5.02 1.90 3.35
CA VAL A 193 4.36 1.03 4.32
C VAL A 193 5.35 0.02 4.87
N ILE A 194 5.56 0.06 6.18
CA ILE A 194 6.48 -0.86 6.87
C ILE A 194 5.76 -1.49 8.05
N GLY A 195 6.40 -2.49 8.66
CA GLY A 195 5.80 -3.25 9.75
C GLY A 195 5.99 -4.74 9.53
N PRO A 196 5.32 -5.57 10.31
CA PRO A 196 5.53 -7.02 10.18
C PRO A 196 4.92 -7.56 8.90
N LEU A 197 5.54 -8.62 8.38
CA LEU A 197 5.09 -9.28 7.16
C LEU A 197 4.30 -10.55 7.50
N LEU A 198 3.14 -10.71 6.89
CA LEU A 198 2.39 -11.97 6.98
C LEU A 198 2.74 -12.88 5.81
N GLN A 199 2.95 -12.28 4.62
CA GLN A 199 3.29 -13.05 3.44
C GLN A 199 4.77 -13.45 3.44
N PRO A 200 5.13 -14.51 2.71
CA PRO A 200 6.53 -14.95 2.71
C PRO A 200 7.45 -14.11 1.83
N THR A 201 6.89 -13.30 0.94
CA THR A 201 7.69 -12.49 0.01
C THR A 201 7.87 -11.09 0.55
N LEU A 202 8.96 -10.46 0.10
CA LEU A 202 9.34 -9.13 0.57
C LEU A 202 8.63 -8.07 -0.28
N ASN A 203 7.99 -7.09 0.39
CA ASN A 203 7.46 -5.94 -0.32
C ASN A 203 8.54 -4.87 -0.46
N THR A 204 8.32 -3.90 -1.35
CA THR A 204 9.37 -2.95 -1.71
C THR A 204 9.80 -2.06 -0.54
N SER A 205 8.86 -1.59 0.27
CA SER A 205 9.22 -0.72 1.39
C SER A 205 10.00 -1.46 2.46
N SER A 206 9.64 -2.71 2.75
CA SER A 206 10.41 -3.50 3.69
C SER A 206 11.79 -3.87 3.14
N ALA A 207 11.88 -4.05 1.81
CA ALA A 207 13.16 -4.28 1.16
C ALA A 207 14.10 -3.08 1.36
N ALA A 208 13.55 -1.87 1.37
CA ALA A 208 14.36 -0.68 1.62
C ALA A 208 14.98 -0.71 3.02
N VAL A 209 14.20 -1.11 4.01
CA VAL A 209 14.73 -1.24 5.38
C VAL A 209 15.76 -2.38 5.44
N LEU A 210 15.45 -3.51 4.81
CA LEU A 210 16.38 -4.65 4.80
C LEU A 210 17.72 -4.25 4.20
N SER A 211 17.72 -3.47 3.14
CA SER A 211 18.96 -3.02 2.51
C SER A 211 19.85 -2.30 3.50
N LEU A 212 19.27 -1.45 4.35
CA LEU A 212 20.04 -0.71 5.34
C LEU A 212 20.70 -1.62 6.38
N VAL A 213 20.02 -2.69 6.77
CA VAL A 213 20.53 -3.57 7.84
C VAL A 213 21.30 -4.77 7.31
N ASN A 214 21.37 -4.96 6.00
CA ASN A 214 21.94 -6.15 5.40
C ASN A 214 23.15 -5.82 4.52
N GLY A 215 23.99 -4.89 4.97
CA GLY A 215 25.29 -4.67 4.35
C GLY A 215 25.38 -3.55 3.33
N ALA A 216 24.39 -2.67 3.25
CA ALA A 216 24.50 -1.53 2.35
C ALA A 216 25.68 -0.66 2.71
N GLU A 217 26.41 -0.18 1.70
CA GLU A 217 27.56 0.71 1.93
C GLU A 217 27.12 2.15 2.13
N THR A 218 25.99 2.53 1.51
CA THR A 218 25.49 3.89 1.60
C THR A 218 23.97 3.85 1.81
N TYR A 219 23.42 5.00 2.19
CA TYR A 219 21.97 5.16 2.29
C TYR A 219 21.49 6.21 1.29
N PRO A 220 20.25 6.10 0.82
CA PRO A 220 19.75 7.05 -0.19
C PRO A 220 19.57 8.44 0.39
N ASN A 221 19.78 9.45 -0.45
CA ASN A 221 19.50 10.84 -0.11
C ASN A 221 18.03 11.12 -0.48
N SER A 222 17.12 10.62 0.35
CA SER A 222 15.69 10.73 0.08
C SER A 222 14.90 10.85 1.37
N SER A 223 13.84 11.62 1.33
CA SER A 223 12.87 11.75 2.43
C SER A 223 11.53 11.25 1.95
N PHE A 224 10.89 10.42 2.76
CA PHE A 224 9.57 9.85 2.44
C PHE A 224 8.67 9.92 3.66
N GLY A 225 7.37 9.85 3.42
CA GLY A 225 6.43 9.54 4.48
C GLY A 225 6.48 8.06 4.79
N TRP A 226 6.21 7.69 6.05
CA TRP A 226 6.26 6.31 6.51
C TRP A 226 5.01 6.02 7.34
N VAL A 227 4.54 4.78 7.27
CA VAL A 227 3.35 4.38 8.00
C VAL A 227 3.37 2.87 8.26
N ASN A 228 2.75 2.46 9.37
CA ASN A 228 2.68 1.05 9.74
C ASN A 228 1.60 0.34 8.93
N VAL A 229 1.91 -0.85 8.45
CA VAL A 229 0.98 -1.64 7.62
C VAL A 229 -0.31 -1.95 8.35
N LYS A 230 -0.24 -2.17 9.66
CA LYS A 230 -1.44 -2.49 10.44
C LYS A 230 -2.36 -1.28 10.52
N ASP A 231 -1.79 -0.09 10.62
CA ASP A 231 -2.59 1.14 10.66
C ASP A 231 -3.27 1.38 9.30
N VAL A 232 -2.55 1.08 8.21
CA VAL A 232 -3.14 1.20 6.87
C VAL A 232 -4.30 0.24 6.71
N ALA A 233 -4.11 -1.01 7.09
CA ALA A 233 -5.17 -2.01 7.00
C ALA A 233 -6.38 -1.59 7.83
N ASN A 234 -6.13 -1.14 9.06
CA ASN A 234 -7.22 -0.70 9.93
C ASN A 234 -7.95 0.51 9.37
N ALA A 235 -7.21 1.43 8.73
CA ALA A 235 -7.83 2.61 8.13
C ALA A 235 -8.81 2.21 7.03
N HIS A 236 -8.51 1.16 6.27
CA HIS A 236 -9.44 0.66 5.25
C HIS A 236 -10.77 0.25 5.88
N ILE A 237 -10.69 -0.48 7.00
CA ILE A 237 -11.90 -0.96 7.66
C ILE A 237 -12.69 0.22 8.25
N LEU A 238 -11.98 1.15 8.88
CA LEU A 238 -12.63 2.34 9.42
C LEU A 238 -13.32 3.15 8.31
N ALA A 239 -12.66 3.27 7.16
CA ALA A 239 -13.23 3.98 6.02
C ALA A 239 -14.50 3.30 5.51
N PHE A 240 -14.52 1.96 5.54
CA PHE A 240 -15.72 1.23 5.14
C PHE A 240 -16.85 1.37 6.16
N GLU A 241 -16.52 1.28 7.45
CA GLU A 241 -17.54 1.23 8.50
C GLU A 241 -18.12 2.58 8.88
N ASN A 242 -17.38 3.67 8.64
CA ASN A 242 -17.84 5.00 9.05
C ASN A 242 -18.71 5.60 7.95
N PRO A 243 -20.02 5.76 8.20
CA PRO A 243 -20.90 6.30 7.15
C PRO A 243 -20.54 7.71 6.71
N SER A 244 -19.84 8.47 7.55
CA SER A 244 -19.41 9.84 7.21
C SER A 244 -18.11 9.88 6.43
N ALA A 245 -17.42 8.75 6.26
CA ALA A 245 -16.16 8.75 5.54
C ALA A 245 -16.39 9.15 4.09
N ASN A 246 -15.51 10.00 3.57
CA ASN A 246 -15.61 10.43 2.17
C ASN A 246 -14.26 10.95 1.68
N GLY A 247 -14.06 10.88 0.38
CA GLY A 247 -12.88 11.43 -0.25
C GLY A 247 -11.64 10.60 0.00
N ARG A 248 -10.53 11.29 0.22
CA ARG A 248 -9.20 10.69 0.33
C ARG A 248 -8.69 10.78 1.75
N TYR A 249 -7.91 9.80 2.16
CA TYR A 249 -7.33 9.75 3.50
C TYR A 249 -5.84 9.43 3.38
N LEU A 250 -5.01 10.42 3.72
CA LEU A 250 -3.56 10.23 3.73
C LEU A 250 -3.15 9.39 4.94
N MET A 251 -2.37 8.36 4.69
CA MET A 251 -1.88 7.51 5.78
C MET A 251 -0.38 7.67 5.89
N VAL A 252 0.04 8.65 6.69
CA VAL A 252 1.45 8.98 6.92
C VAL A 252 1.61 9.30 8.41
N GLU A 253 2.46 8.54 9.10
CA GLU A 253 2.71 8.86 10.51
C GLU A 253 3.70 10.01 10.60
N ARG A 254 4.74 9.99 9.75
CA ARG A 254 5.82 10.97 9.80
C ARG A 254 6.59 10.94 8.49
N VAL A 255 7.12 12.10 8.09
CA VAL A 255 8.09 12.18 7.01
C VAL A 255 9.48 12.09 7.63
N ALA A 256 10.34 11.27 7.05
CA ALA A 256 11.70 11.09 7.57
C ALA A 256 12.65 10.76 6.43
N HIS A 257 13.85 11.33 6.53
CA HIS A 257 14.97 11.02 5.63
C HIS A 257 15.56 9.68 6.02
N TYR A 258 16.23 9.00 5.09
CA TYR A 258 16.91 7.75 5.44
C TYR A 258 17.93 7.93 6.56
N SER A 259 18.55 9.12 6.67
CA SER A 259 19.43 9.38 7.79
C SER A 259 18.70 9.33 9.13
N ASP A 260 17.43 9.75 9.15
CA ASP A 260 16.61 9.64 10.35
C ASP A 260 16.28 8.18 10.67
N ILE A 261 16.00 7.40 9.64
CA ILE A 261 15.74 5.96 9.82
C ILE A 261 16.97 5.28 10.42
N LEU A 262 18.15 5.63 9.93
CA LEU A 262 19.39 5.05 10.47
C LEU A 262 19.62 5.43 11.91
N LYS A 263 19.28 6.66 12.29
CA LYS A 263 19.39 7.07 13.68
C LYS A 263 18.51 6.20 14.58
N ILE A 264 17.28 5.94 14.14
CA ILE A 264 16.38 5.06 14.87
C ILE A 264 16.97 3.65 14.97
N LEU A 265 17.50 3.14 13.86
CA LEU A 265 18.11 1.80 13.85
C LEU A 265 19.30 1.71 14.79
N ARG A 266 20.17 2.76 14.82
CA ARG A 266 21.31 2.77 15.74
C ARG A 266 20.86 2.75 17.19
N ASP A 267 19.81 3.50 17.49
CA ASP A 267 19.29 3.53 18.88
C ASP A 267 18.72 2.18 19.28
N LEU A 268 18.01 1.53 18.36
CA LEU A 268 17.39 0.24 18.67
C LEU A 268 18.39 -0.92 18.67
N TYR A 269 19.39 -0.85 17.81
CA TYR A 269 20.33 -1.96 17.58
C TYR A 269 21.76 -1.41 17.55
N PRO A 270 22.32 -1.05 18.73
CA PRO A 270 23.61 -0.37 18.77
C PRO A 270 24.78 -1.14 18.18
N THR A 271 24.70 -2.46 18.12
CA THR A 271 25.79 -3.28 17.59
C THR A 271 25.61 -3.63 16.12
N MET A 272 24.48 -3.22 15.52
CA MET A 272 24.22 -3.53 14.12
C MET A 272 25.11 -2.70 13.22
N GLN A 273 25.64 -3.34 12.16
CA GLN A 273 26.48 -2.64 11.20
C GLN A 273 25.61 -1.94 10.17
N LEU A 274 25.66 -0.62 10.16
CA LEU A 274 24.79 0.21 9.33
C LEU A 274 25.63 1.15 8.47
N PRO A 275 25.11 1.57 7.30
CA PRO A 275 25.85 2.53 6.48
C PRO A 275 25.96 3.88 7.17
N GLU A 276 27.12 4.52 7.04
CA GLU A 276 27.36 5.82 7.64
C GLU A 276 27.40 6.94 6.61
N LYS A 277 27.40 6.59 5.33
CA LYS A 277 27.65 7.54 4.24
C LYS A 277 26.44 7.63 3.33
N CYS A 278 26.05 8.86 2.98
CA CYS A 278 25.01 9.09 2.01
C CYS A 278 25.47 8.67 0.61
N ALA A 279 24.50 8.29 -0.23
CA ALA A 279 24.81 7.82 -1.58
C ALA A 279 25.39 8.90 -2.48
N ASP A 280 25.12 10.18 -2.20
CA ASP A 280 25.70 11.28 -2.97
C ASP A 280 26.14 12.39 -2.03
N ASP A 281 26.82 13.39 -2.60
CA ASP A 281 27.37 14.50 -1.83
C ASP A 281 26.47 15.74 -1.85
N ASN A 282 25.27 15.60 -2.36
CA ASN A 282 24.34 16.72 -2.39
C ASN A 282 23.80 17.01 -0.98
N PRO A 283 23.33 18.23 -0.74
CA PRO A 283 22.64 18.48 0.53
C PRO A 283 21.52 17.47 0.75
N LEU A 284 21.29 17.11 2.00
CA LEU A 284 20.23 16.15 2.31
C LEU A 284 18.86 16.69 1.89
N MET A 285 18.07 15.83 1.26
CA MET A 285 16.70 16.19 0.91
C MET A 285 15.94 16.57 2.17
N GLN A 286 15.16 17.64 2.07
CA GLN A 286 14.45 18.16 3.23
C GLN A 286 13.25 17.30 3.59
N ASN A 287 12.95 17.23 4.87
CA ASN A 287 11.66 16.71 5.33
C ASN A 287 10.60 17.79 5.15
N TYR A 288 9.37 17.38 5.02
CA TYR A 288 8.21 18.25 4.94
C TYR A 288 7.17 17.69 5.89
N GLN A 289 6.01 18.30 5.99
CA GLN A 289 4.95 17.86 6.88
C GLN A 289 3.80 17.29 6.08
N VAL A 290 3.10 16.33 6.66
CA VAL A 290 1.88 15.77 6.06
C VAL A 290 0.79 15.83 7.13
N SER A 291 -0.38 16.32 6.74
CA SER A 291 -1.50 16.41 7.68
C SER A 291 -2.01 15.02 8.04
N ARG A 292 -2.20 14.77 9.32
CA ARG A 292 -2.80 13.54 9.83
C ARG A 292 -4.23 13.76 10.33
N GLU A 293 -4.75 14.96 10.15
CA GLU A 293 -6.02 15.35 10.77
C GLU A 293 -7.19 14.53 10.23
N LYS A 294 -7.23 14.34 8.92
CA LYS A 294 -8.35 13.60 8.33
C LYS A 294 -8.31 12.12 8.72
N ALA A 295 -7.12 11.50 8.69
CA ALA A 295 -6.99 10.11 9.14
C ALA A 295 -7.39 9.96 10.60
N LYS A 296 -6.97 10.90 11.44
CA LYS A 296 -7.36 10.86 12.85
C LYS A 296 -8.86 10.99 13.03
N SER A 297 -9.53 11.72 12.15
CA SER A 297 -10.98 11.87 12.23
C SER A 297 -11.72 10.56 11.97
N LEU A 298 -11.07 9.60 11.30
CA LEU A 298 -11.63 8.25 11.15
C LEU A 298 -11.45 7.38 12.39
N GLY A 299 -10.60 7.81 13.32
CA GLY A 299 -10.25 7.03 14.49
C GLY A 299 -8.91 6.34 14.39
N VAL A 300 -8.10 6.69 13.41
CA VAL A 300 -6.76 6.08 13.26
C VAL A 300 -5.86 6.55 14.39
N GLU A 301 -5.20 5.61 15.06
CA GLU A 301 -4.14 5.88 16.03
C GLU A 301 -2.85 5.34 15.44
N PHE A 302 -1.94 6.26 15.12
CA PHE A 302 -0.74 5.87 14.39
C PHE A 302 0.30 5.23 15.30
N THR A 303 0.82 4.08 14.87
CA THR A 303 2.01 3.47 15.48
C THR A 303 3.21 4.35 15.14
N THR A 304 4.07 4.61 16.12
CA THR A 304 5.23 5.47 15.88
C THR A 304 6.19 4.86 14.85
N LEU A 305 6.95 5.72 14.21
CA LEU A 305 7.96 5.27 13.25
C LEU A 305 8.98 4.36 13.95
N GLU A 306 9.37 4.71 15.17
CA GLU A 306 10.32 3.90 15.92
C GLU A 306 9.81 2.47 16.13
N GLU A 307 8.56 2.35 16.56
CA GLU A 307 7.97 1.03 16.76
C GLU A 307 7.80 0.30 15.43
N SER A 308 7.42 1.01 14.39
CA SER A 308 7.24 0.40 13.07
C SER A 308 8.55 -0.16 12.52
N ILE A 309 9.64 0.58 12.70
CA ILE A 309 10.95 0.12 12.26
C ILE A 309 11.36 -1.12 13.04
N LYS A 310 11.14 -1.11 14.36
CA LYS A 310 11.46 -2.28 15.19
C LYS A 310 10.67 -3.50 14.73
N GLU A 311 9.37 -3.33 14.51
CA GLU A 311 8.53 -4.44 14.03
C GLU A 311 9.01 -4.97 12.68
N THR A 312 9.44 -4.06 11.80
CA THR A 312 9.92 -4.46 10.48
C THR A 312 11.17 -5.31 10.61
N VAL A 313 12.17 -4.82 11.37
CA VAL A 313 13.43 -5.54 11.52
C VAL A 313 13.19 -6.90 12.17
N GLU A 314 12.37 -6.95 13.22
CA GLU A 314 12.11 -8.21 13.90
C GLU A 314 11.40 -9.21 12.99
N SER A 315 10.48 -8.73 12.15
CA SER A 315 9.80 -9.58 11.18
C SER A 315 10.78 -10.11 10.12
N LEU A 316 11.68 -9.24 9.65
CA LEU A 316 12.69 -9.66 8.68
C LEU A 316 13.61 -10.72 9.26
N LYS A 317 13.98 -10.60 10.53
CA LYS A 317 14.76 -11.62 11.22
C LYS A 317 14.00 -12.94 11.31
N GLU A 318 12.75 -12.87 11.74
CA GLU A 318 11.91 -14.05 11.92
C GLU A 318 11.75 -14.80 10.61
N LYS A 319 11.63 -14.10 9.51
CA LYS A 319 11.46 -14.72 8.18
C LYS A 319 12.80 -15.01 7.52
N LYS A 320 13.90 -14.80 8.24
CA LYS A 320 15.25 -15.19 7.80
C LYS A 320 15.73 -14.45 6.56
N PHE A 321 15.36 -13.17 6.44
CA PHE A 321 15.87 -12.33 5.37
C PHE A 321 17.26 -11.77 5.67
N PHE A 322 17.67 -11.73 6.93
CA PHE A 322 19.02 -11.27 7.28
C PHE A 322 20.04 -12.27 6.82
N GLY A 323 21.18 -11.75 6.33
CA GLY A 323 22.20 -12.59 5.76
C GLY A 323 21.82 -13.19 4.44
N GLY A 324 20.79 -12.63 3.82
CA GLY A 324 20.24 -13.18 2.60
C GLY A 324 21.12 -13.00 1.39
N SER A 325 20.65 -13.52 0.29
CA SER A 325 21.41 -13.63 -0.94
C SER A 325 21.48 -12.29 -1.69
N SER A 326 22.33 -12.28 -2.71
CA SER A 326 22.49 -11.12 -3.59
C SER A 326 21.18 -10.74 -4.33
N ALA A 327 20.23 -11.65 -4.39
CA ALA A 327 18.95 -11.36 -5.03
C ALA A 327 18.22 -10.20 -4.35
N MET A 328 18.44 -10.03 -3.08
CA MET A 328 17.81 -8.93 -2.33
C MET A 328 18.37 -7.57 -2.68
N UNK A 329 19.43 -7.62 -2.81
CA UNK A 329 20.11 -6.43 -3.24
C UNK A 329 19.56 -5.87 -4.52
N LYS A 330 19.14 -6.72 -5.39
CA LYS A 330 18.58 -6.26 -6.64
C LYS A 330 17.18 -5.69 -6.47
N ALA A 331 16.41 -6.30 -5.62
CA ALA A 331 15.06 -5.81 -5.33
C ALA A 331 15.09 -4.41 -4.73
N SER A 332 16.03 -4.15 -3.82
CA SER A 332 16.13 -2.83 -3.22
C SER A 332 16.60 -1.77 -4.21
N GLN A 333 17.45 -2.15 -5.14
CA GLN A 333 17.91 -1.22 -6.18
C GLN A 333 16.75 -0.80 -7.08
N SER A 334 15.90 -1.77 -7.45
CA SER A 334 14.75 -1.48 -8.29
C SER A 334 13.75 -0.54 -7.58
N PHE A 335 13.64 -0.66 -6.26
CA PHE A 335 12.77 0.21 -5.48
C PHE A 335 13.18 1.67 -5.58
N TYR A 336 14.48 1.95 -5.48
CA TYR A 336 14.94 3.35 -5.51
C TYR A 336 14.65 4.03 -6.85
N GLY A 337 14.62 3.26 -7.92
CA GLY A 337 14.28 3.80 -9.22
C GLY A 337 12.85 4.27 -9.35
N CYS A 338 11.95 3.73 -8.55
CA CYS A 338 10.52 4.05 -8.68
C CYS A 338 10.16 5.41 -8.08
N TYR A 339 10.97 5.91 -7.15
CA TYR A 339 10.62 7.14 -6.42
C TYR A 339 11.53 8.30 -6.75
N GLN A 340 12.55 8.10 -7.58
CA GLN A 340 13.41 9.17 -8.05
C GLN A 340 12.89 9.73 -9.37
#